data_b33453b20147ac760ad7dfc92502a291
#
_entry.id   b33453b20147ac760ad7dfc92502a291
#
_cell.length_a   1.000
_cell.length_b   1.000
_cell.length_c   1.000
_cell.angle_alpha   90.00
_cell.angle_beta   90.00
_cell.angle_gamma   90.00
#
_symmetry.space_group_name_H-M   'P 1'
#
loop_
_entity.id
_entity.type
_entity.pdbx_description
1 polymer ?
#
loop_
_entity_poly.entity_id
_entity_poly.type
_entity_poly.pdbx_seq_one_letter_code
_entity_poly.pdbx_strand_id
1 'polypeptide(L)'
;RTGSSLVDKRVVLGVTGGIAAVETVRLARALRREGAELTVIMTPSSRRIITPLAVRWASQAEVITDWDGDLSALNHADAVLVAPATRDVMASHLHGLQHGPLMMALSVARSRQTPIMMVPSMHLDLAEDPVTEDIVEATRKQGVHVLWGPNEEGKRKTPEVDSIVAVLAHHVNKDKPGRKSAVITLGATRSAIDDVRHVQNTSSGSTGWSLAGHLYKHGHDVTCVA
;
A
#
# COMPACT_ATOMS: atom_id res chain seq x y z
N ARG A 1 -20.19 2.33 -2.23
CA ARG A 1 -20.07 1.21 -1.27
C ARG A 1 -18.82 1.47 -0.45
N THR A 2 -18.94 1.49 0.86
CA THR A 2 -17.82 1.49 1.79
C THR A 2 -17.31 0.06 1.90
N GLY A 3 -16.02 -0.17 1.65
CA GLY A 3 -15.35 -1.43 1.94
C GLY A 3 -15.23 -1.65 3.46
N SER A 4 -14.86 -2.85 3.86
CA SER A 4 -14.77 -3.25 5.26
C SER A 4 -13.46 -3.93 5.65
N SER A 5 -12.50 -3.95 4.74
CA SER A 5 -11.25 -4.69 4.94
C SER A 5 -10.32 -4.06 6.00
N LEU A 6 -10.47 -2.76 6.27
CA LEU A 6 -9.68 -2.01 7.25
C LEU A 6 -10.52 -1.40 8.38
N VAL A 7 -11.74 -1.89 8.58
CA VAL A 7 -12.58 -1.45 9.71
C VAL A 7 -11.86 -1.76 11.03
N ASP A 8 -11.91 -0.79 11.97
CA ASP A 8 -11.24 -0.83 13.26
C ASP A 8 -9.71 -0.96 13.17
N LYS A 9 -9.13 -0.55 12.02
CA LYS A 9 -7.70 -0.53 11.80
C LYS A 9 -7.16 0.90 11.79
N ARG A 10 -6.16 1.15 12.63
CA ARG A 10 -5.41 2.40 12.68
C ARG A 10 -4.20 2.31 11.75
N VAL A 11 -4.19 3.14 10.74
CA VAL A 11 -3.13 3.19 9.72
C VAL A 11 -2.41 4.52 9.80
N VAL A 12 -1.11 4.48 9.99
CA VAL A 12 -0.25 5.65 9.82
C VAL A 12 0.16 5.75 8.37
N LEU A 13 -0.21 6.84 7.71
CA LEU A 13 0.18 7.15 6.33
C LEU A 13 1.32 8.17 6.34
N GLY A 14 2.52 7.72 6.00
CA GLY A 14 3.69 8.57 5.79
C GLY A 14 3.74 9.09 4.35
N VAL A 15 3.88 10.41 4.19
CA VAL A 15 3.99 11.08 2.89
C VAL A 15 5.34 11.74 2.77
N THR A 16 6.15 11.31 1.81
CA THR A 16 7.50 11.84 1.59
C THR A 16 7.62 12.64 0.30
N GLY A 17 8.77 13.24 0.02
CA GLY A 17 8.97 14.22 -1.03
C GLY A 17 9.08 13.66 -2.46
N GLY A 18 8.47 12.53 -2.76
CA GLY A 18 8.32 12.04 -4.13
C GLY A 18 7.16 12.72 -4.86
N ILE A 19 7.29 12.92 -6.18
CA ILE A 19 6.25 13.59 -6.98
C ILE A 19 4.89 12.89 -6.89
N ALA A 20 4.86 11.58 -6.66
CA ALA A 20 3.63 10.82 -6.43
C ALA A 20 2.87 11.23 -5.14
N ALA A 21 3.42 12.15 -4.31
CA ALA A 21 2.69 12.76 -3.19
C ALA A 21 1.40 13.48 -3.64
N VAL A 22 1.29 13.88 -4.91
CA VAL A 22 0.06 14.43 -5.49
C VAL A 22 -1.13 13.44 -5.39
N GLU A 23 -0.86 12.14 -5.37
CA GLU A 23 -1.87 11.09 -5.24
C GLU A 23 -2.36 10.86 -3.80
N THR A 24 -1.75 11.51 -2.80
CA THR A 24 -2.09 11.30 -1.37
C THR A 24 -3.57 11.50 -1.08
N VAL A 25 -4.22 12.47 -1.75
CA VAL A 25 -5.66 12.72 -1.57
C VAL A 25 -6.50 11.51 -2.00
N ARG A 26 -6.17 10.89 -3.14
CA ARG A 26 -6.86 9.71 -3.64
C ARG A 26 -6.61 8.51 -2.72
N LEU A 27 -5.36 8.32 -2.32
CA LEU A 27 -4.96 7.22 -1.44
C LEU A 27 -5.63 7.31 -0.07
N ALA A 28 -5.60 8.48 0.58
CA ALA A 28 -6.24 8.70 1.87
C ALA A 28 -7.76 8.42 1.81
N ARG A 29 -8.43 8.87 0.75
CA ARG A 29 -9.85 8.59 0.53
C ARG A 29 -10.12 7.10 0.33
N ALA A 30 -9.25 6.40 -0.42
CA ALA A 30 -9.41 4.97 -0.66
C ALA A 30 -9.23 4.14 0.61
N LEU A 31 -8.22 4.46 1.45
CA LEU A 31 -8.03 3.83 2.76
C LEU A 31 -9.25 4.04 3.68
N ARG A 32 -9.78 5.26 3.72
CA ARG A 32 -11.00 5.55 4.50
C ARG A 32 -12.23 4.80 4.00
N ARG A 33 -12.38 4.64 2.68
CA ARG A 33 -13.49 3.85 2.10
C ARG A 33 -13.43 2.38 2.52
N GLU A 34 -12.26 1.85 2.80
CA GLU A 34 -12.09 0.51 3.37
C GLU A 34 -12.25 0.48 4.90
N GLY A 35 -12.54 1.62 5.52
CA GLY A 35 -12.84 1.74 6.94
C GLY A 35 -11.65 2.09 7.84
N ALA A 36 -10.48 2.39 7.28
CA ALA A 36 -9.30 2.74 8.08
C ALA A 36 -9.48 4.07 8.84
N GLU A 37 -9.02 4.06 10.09
CA GLU A 37 -8.75 5.27 10.87
C GLU A 37 -7.32 5.72 10.55
N LEU A 38 -7.18 6.96 10.05
CA LEU A 38 -5.90 7.46 9.55
C LEU A 38 -5.27 8.47 10.49
N THR A 39 -3.95 8.34 10.67
CA THR A 39 -3.06 9.43 11.07
C THR A 39 -2.07 9.65 9.93
N VAL A 40 -1.92 10.89 9.47
CA VAL A 40 -1.03 11.20 8.35
C VAL A 40 0.19 11.96 8.85
N ILE A 41 1.37 11.53 8.45
CA ILE A 41 2.64 12.21 8.75
C ILE A 41 3.23 12.72 7.45
N MET A 42 3.47 14.02 7.36
CA MET A 42 4.05 14.65 6.17
C MET A 42 5.46 15.14 6.45
N THR A 43 6.42 14.71 5.63
CA THR A 43 7.78 15.23 5.71
C THR A 43 7.87 16.68 5.20
N PRO A 44 8.89 17.47 5.59
CA PRO A 44 9.08 18.82 5.07
C PRO A 44 9.10 18.89 3.53
N SER A 45 9.71 17.89 2.88
CA SER A 45 9.79 17.83 1.42
C SER A 45 8.42 17.57 0.76
N SER A 46 7.57 16.74 1.36
CA SER A 46 6.23 16.45 0.81
C SER A 46 5.30 17.68 0.85
N ARG A 47 5.47 18.54 1.85
CA ARG A 47 4.69 19.79 1.98
C ARG A 47 4.95 20.81 0.87
N ARG A 48 6.03 20.63 0.11
CA ARG A 48 6.32 21.42 -1.10
C ARG A 48 5.56 20.93 -2.33
N ILE A 49 5.00 19.72 -2.27
CA ILE A 49 4.27 19.08 -3.37
C ILE A 49 2.76 19.15 -3.13
N ILE A 50 2.33 18.83 -1.91
CA ILE A 50 0.93 18.86 -1.50
C ILE A 50 0.79 19.50 -0.13
N THR A 51 -0.26 20.30 0.08
CA THR A 51 -0.43 21.02 1.34
C THR A 51 -1.03 20.11 2.44
N PRO A 52 -0.64 20.31 3.71
CA PRO A 52 -1.29 19.62 4.84
C PRO A 52 -2.80 19.85 4.90
N LEU A 53 -3.26 21.04 4.47
CA LEU A 53 -4.68 21.37 4.40
C LEU A 53 -5.44 20.44 3.45
N ALA A 54 -4.92 20.22 2.23
CA ALA A 54 -5.54 19.34 1.24
C ALA A 54 -5.60 17.90 1.75
N VAL A 55 -4.53 17.44 2.39
CA VAL A 55 -4.45 16.09 2.96
C VAL A 55 -5.43 15.92 4.12
N ARG A 56 -5.48 16.86 5.05
CA ARG A 56 -6.42 16.86 6.18
C ARG A 56 -7.86 16.81 5.70
N TRP A 57 -8.18 17.62 4.71
CA TRP A 57 -9.54 17.66 4.15
C TRP A 57 -9.95 16.33 3.49
N ALA A 58 -9.02 15.68 2.79
CA ALA A 58 -9.27 14.41 2.13
C ALA A 58 -9.29 13.21 3.07
N SER A 59 -8.38 13.18 4.04
CA SER A 59 -8.23 12.08 4.99
C SER A 59 -9.22 12.18 6.14
N GLN A 60 -9.71 13.38 6.49
CA GLN A 60 -10.41 13.69 7.75
C GLN A 60 -9.65 13.18 8.97
N ALA A 61 -8.33 13.12 8.85
CA ALA A 61 -7.42 12.60 9.84
C ALA A 61 -6.58 13.73 10.44
N GLU A 62 -5.95 13.44 11.56
CA GLU A 62 -4.87 14.26 12.06
C GLU A 62 -3.70 14.23 11.07
N VAL A 63 -3.11 15.41 10.82
CA VAL A 63 -1.94 15.55 9.97
C VAL A 63 -0.79 16.11 10.79
N ILE A 64 0.18 15.27 11.06
CA ILE A 64 1.40 15.58 11.81
C ILE A 64 2.45 16.10 10.82
N THR A 65 3.00 17.25 11.08
CA THR A 65 4.02 17.89 10.24
C THR A 65 5.33 18.15 10.95
N ASP A 66 5.32 18.10 12.27
CA ASP A 66 6.47 18.33 13.14
C ASP A 66 6.32 17.58 14.46
N TRP A 67 7.29 17.70 15.37
CA TRP A 67 7.32 17.04 16.67
C TRP A 67 6.29 17.56 17.69
N ASP A 68 5.64 18.67 17.39
CA ASP A 68 4.61 19.29 18.23
C ASP A 68 3.21 18.65 18.07
N GLY A 69 3.07 17.69 17.15
CA GLY A 69 1.84 16.91 16.97
C GLY A 69 1.61 15.87 18.06
N ASP A 70 0.38 15.37 18.17
CA ASP A 70 0.08 14.24 19.06
C ASP A 70 0.67 12.93 18.47
N LEU A 71 1.78 12.50 19.05
CA LEU A 71 2.47 11.27 18.65
C LEU A 71 1.88 10.01 19.29
N SER A 72 0.87 10.14 20.15
CA SER A 72 0.26 8.98 20.85
C SER A 72 -0.37 7.98 19.89
N ALA A 73 -0.91 8.45 18.76
CA ALA A 73 -1.47 7.62 17.71
C ALA A 73 -0.46 6.63 17.12
N LEU A 74 0.84 6.96 17.13
CA LEU A 74 1.90 6.09 16.61
C LEU A 74 2.09 4.83 17.46
N ASN A 75 1.71 4.89 18.73
CA ASN A 75 1.85 3.79 19.66
C ASN A 75 0.85 2.64 19.44
N HIS A 76 -0.18 2.87 18.65
CA HIS A 76 -1.30 1.94 18.48
C HIS A 76 -1.64 1.66 17.02
N ALA A 77 -0.72 1.95 16.11
CA ALA A 77 -0.93 1.65 14.69
C ALA A 77 -0.99 0.15 14.41
N ASP A 78 -1.97 -0.27 13.61
CA ASP A 78 -2.07 -1.63 13.08
C ASP A 78 -1.22 -1.81 11.82
N ALA A 79 -0.86 -0.72 11.14
CA ALA A 79 0.07 -0.71 10.02
C ALA A 79 0.66 0.69 9.80
N VAL A 80 1.84 0.73 9.20
CA VAL A 80 2.47 1.95 8.68
C VAL A 80 2.65 1.81 7.19
N LEU A 81 2.04 2.72 6.42
CA LEU A 81 2.18 2.83 4.98
C LEU A 81 2.96 4.10 4.64
N VAL A 82 4.09 3.96 3.94
CA VAL A 82 4.82 5.11 3.40
C VAL A 82 4.60 5.16 1.89
N ALA A 83 3.82 6.14 1.44
CA ALA A 83 3.46 6.31 0.04
C ALA A 83 3.28 7.80 -0.33
N PRO A 84 4.16 8.35 -1.15
CA PRO A 84 5.35 7.73 -1.72
C PRO A 84 6.48 7.54 -0.70
N ALA A 85 7.37 6.57 -0.93
CA ALA A 85 8.61 6.39 -0.19
C ALA A 85 9.80 6.82 -1.05
N THR A 86 10.52 7.83 -0.62
CA THR A 86 11.79 8.23 -1.27
C THR A 86 12.91 7.29 -0.86
N ARG A 87 13.97 7.21 -1.69
CA ARG A 87 15.17 6.45 -1.34
C ARG A 87 15.80 6.90 -0.01
N ASP A 88 15.79 8.21 0.24
CA ASP A 88 16.30 8.80 1.48
C ASP A 88 15.57 8.25 2.72
N VAL A 89 14.23 8.19 2.69
CA VAL A 89 13.43 7.65 3.80
C VAL A 89 13.66 6.15 3.97
N MET A 90 13.79 5.39 2.89
CA MET A 90 14.11 3.96 2.97
C MET A 90 15.49 3.73 3.59
N ALA A 91 16.52 4.44 3.14
CA ALA A 91 17.86 4.38 3.69
C ALA A 91 17.90 4.83 5.17
N SER A 92 17.20 5.91 5.50
CA SER A 92 17.08 6.41 6.86
C SER A 92 16.42 5.40 7.81
N HIS A 93 15.35 4.74 7.35
CA HIS A 93 14.71 3.66 8.10
C HIS A 93 15.66 2.49 8.32
N LEU A 94 16.37 2.05 7.28
CA LEU A 94 17.32 0.95 7.32
C LEU A 94 18.42 1.20 8.38
N HIS A 95 18.92 2.43 8.44
CA HIS A 95 19.99 2.84 9.35
C HIS A 95 19.50 3.38 10.70
N GLY A 96 18.20 3.44 10.95
CA GLY A 96 17.62 3.89 12.21
C GLY A 96 17.75 5.38 12.48
N LEU A 97 17.87 6.21 11.45
CA LEU A 97 17.96 7.67 11.60
C LEU A 97 16.63 8.26 12.09
N GLN A 98 16.70 9.28 12.96
CA GLN A 98 15.53 9.84 13.66
C GLN A 98 15.40 11.36 13.39
N HIS A 99 15.27 11.74 12.14
CA HIS A 99 15.20 13.15 11.74
C HIS A 99 13.76 13.69 11.55
N GLY A 100 12.75 13.04 12.12
CA GLY A 100 11.37 13.53 12.07
C GLY A 100 10.35 12.52 12.58
N PRO A 101 9.08 12.93 12.74
CA PRO A 101 8.02 12.09 13.28
C PRO A 101 7.78 10.80 12.49
N LEU A 102 7.94 10.83 11.16
CA LEU A 102 7.80 9.63 10.33
C LEU A 102 8.84 8.56 10.69
N MET A 103 10.09 8.97 10.93
CA MET A 103 11.14 8.03 11.30
C MET A 103 10.90 7.43 12.69
N MET A 104 10.31 8.21 13.60
CA MET A 104 9.86 7.72 14.91
C MET A 104 8.74 6.67 14.72
N ALA A 105 7.73 6.96 13.91
CA ALA A 105 6.64 6.02 13.62
C ALA A 105 7.16 4.69 13.06
N LEU A 106 8.11 4.74 12.13
CA LEU A 106 8.73 3.56 11.54
C LEU A 106 9.56 2.77 12.57
N SER A 107 10.26 3.44 13.47
CA SER A 107 11.01 2.78 14.54
C SER A 107 10.10 2.12 15.57
N VAL A 108 9.01 2.77 15.96
CA VAL A 108 7.98 2.20 16.84
C VAL A 108 7.33 0.98 16.19
N ALA A 109 6.96 1.07 14.91
CA ALA A 109 6.38 -0.03 14.16
C ALA A 109 7.33 -1.23 14.10
N ARG A 110 8.60 -1.01 13.78
CA ARG A 110 9.62 -2.06 13.76
C ARG A 110 9.79 -2.73 15.13
N SER A 111 9.89 -1.96 16.20
CA SER A 111 10.00 -2.46 17.57
C SER A 111 8.82 -3.33 18.00
N ARG A 112 7.62 -3.00 17.50
CA ARG A 112 6.37 -3.70 17.84
C ARG A 112 5.96 -4.76 16.83
N GLN A 113 6.77 -4.98 15.80
CA GLN A 113 6.46 -5.90 14.70
C GLN A 113 5.15 -5.53 13.97
N THR A 114 4.77 -4.25 14.00
CA THR A 114 3.65 -3.73 13.23
C THR A 114 4.01 -3.78 11.74
N PRO A 115 3.13 -4.26 10.86
CA PRO A 115 3.38 -4.30 9.43
C PRO A 115 3.77 -2.93 8.87
N ILE A 116 4.88 -2.88 8.14
CA ILE A 116 5.34 -1.70 7.42
C ILE A 116 5.29 -2.00 5.92
N MET A 117 4.69 -1.10 5.16
CA MET A 117 4.68 -1.15 3.70
C MET A 117 5.23 0.16 3.14
N MET A 118 6.12 0.07 2.17
CA MET A 118 6.69 1.21 1.47
C MET A 118 6.41 1.10 -0.02
N VAL A 119 5.98 2.22 -0.61
CA VAL A 119 5.71 2.35 -2.05
C VAL A 119 6.73 3.32 -2.64
N PRO A 120 7.85 2.82 -3.19
CA PRO A 120 8.90 3.68 -3.73
C PRO A 120 8.40 4.52 -4.91
N SER A 121 8.84 5.79 -4.92
CA SER A 121 8.61 6.71 -6.03
C SER A 121 9.86 7.55 -6.22
N MET A 122 10.52 7.37 -7.35
CA MET A 122 11.77 8.07 -7.69
C MET A 122 11.99 8.07 -9.19
N HIS A 123 12.85 8.98 -9.64
CA HIS A 123 13.28 9.04 -11.04
C HIS A 123 14.00 7.74 -11.44
N LEU A 124 13.95 7.41 -12.73
CA LEU A 124 14.51 6.17 -13.26
C LEU A 124 15.99 6.00 -12.91
N ASP A 125 16.79 7.04 -13.09
CA ASP A 125 18.23 7.00 -12.78
C ASP A 125 18.52 6.63 -11.32
N LEU A 126 17.65 7.08 -10.40
CA LEU A 126 17.72 6.69 -9.00
C LEU A 126 17.22 5.26 -8.76
N ALA A 127 16.23 4.83 -9.51
CA ALA A 127 15.67 3.49 -9.39
C ALA A 127 16.62 2.41 -9.94
N GLU A 128 17.42 2.77 -10.95
CA GLU A 128 18.42 1.89 -11.58
C GLU A 128 19.80 1.97 -10.92
N ASP A 129 20.01 2.89 -10.00
CA ASP A 129 21.23 2.96 -9.20
C ASP A 129 21.37 1.66 -8.35
N PRO A 130 22.50 0.91 -8.47
CA PRO A 130 22.71 -0.32 -7.71
C PRO A 130 22.51 -0.14 -6.20
N VAL A 131 22.84 1.03 -5.65
CA VAL A 131 22.60 1.35 -4.23
C VAL A 131 21.12 1.31 -3.87
N THR A 132 20.24 1.66 -4.81
CA THR A 132 18.79 1.58 -4.56
C THR A 132 18.32 0.15 -4.41
N GLU A 133 18.81 -0.77 -5.26
CA GLU A 133 18.49 -2.19 -5.14
C GLU A 133 18.98 -2.76 -3.81
N ASP A 134 20.21 -2.43 -3.41
CA ASP A 134 20.77 -2.86 -2.12
C ASP A 134 19.92 -2.37 -0.93
N ILE A 135 19.48 -1.10 -0.96
CA ILE A 135 18.59 -0.53 0.07
C ILE A 135 17.25 -1.24 0.09
N VAL A 136 16.64 -1.49 -1.07
CA VAL A 136 15.34 -2.17 -1.18
C VAL A 136 15.45 -3.59 -0.64
N GLU A 137 16.48 -4.33 -1.03
CA GLU A 137 16.68 -5.71 -0.58
C GLU A 137 16.94 -5.76 0.93
N ALA A 138 17.79 -4.90 1.45
CA ALA A 138 18.05 -4.80 2.88
C ALA A 138 16.79 -4.42 3.67
N THR A 139 15.96 -3.51 3.13
CA THR A 139 14.69 -3.10 3.73
C THR A 139 13.70 -4.28 3.77
N ARG A 140 13.61 -5.07 2.69
CA ARG A 140 12.80 -6.31 2.67
C ARG A 140 13.27 -7.34 3.69
N LYS A 141 14.57 -7.52 3.85
CA LYS A 141 15.15 -8.43 4.86
C LYS A 141 14.79 -8.03 6.29
N GLN A 142 14.48 -6.76 6.54
CA GLN A 142 13.95 -6.27 7.83
C GLN A 142 12.44 -6.48 7.99
N GLY A 143 11.77 -7.17 7.07
CA GLY A 143 10.34 -7.47 7.13
C GLY A 143 9.43 -6.38 6.58
N VAL A 144 9.99 -5.35 5.95
CA VAL A 144 9.20 -4.30 5.29
C VAL A 144 8.70 -4.80 3.92
N HIS A 145 7.42 -4.65 3.66
CA HIS A 145 6.88 -4.91 2.34
C HIS A 145 7.14 -3.74 1.39
N VAL A 146 7.96 -3.94 0.38
CA VAL A 146 8.26 -2.92 -0.63
C VAL A 146 7.48 -3.23 -1.90
N LEU A 147 6.46 -2.40 -2.18
CA LEU A 147 5.57 -2.53 -3.33
C LEU A 147 6.00 -1.59 -4.44
N TRP A 148 6.56 -2.14 -5.50
CA TRP A 148 6.82 -1.42 -6.74
C TRP A 148 5.61 -1.48 -7.68
N GLY A 149 5.44 -0.43 -8.47
CA GLY A 149 4.50 -0.45 -9.60
C GLY A 149 5.04 -1.25 -10.79
N PRO A 150 4.21 -1.44 -11.81
CA PRO A 150 4.61 -2.13 -13.02
C PRO A 150 5.74 -1.36 -13.74
N ASN A 151 6.62 -2.12 -14.39
CA ASN A 151 7.61 -1.54 -15.29
C ASN A 151 6.95 -1.42 -16.67
N GLU A 152 6.65 -0.20 -17.10
CA GLU A 152 6.05 0.08 -18.40
C GLU A 152 6.90 1.12 -19.13
N GLU A 153 7.24 0.83 -20.38
CA GLU A 153 8.02 1.73 -21.25
C GLU A 153 9.36 2.18 -20.63
N GLY A 154 10.03 1.28 -19.91
CA GLY A 154 11.29 1.59 -19.23
C GLY A 154 11.17 2.52 -18.03
N LYS A 155 9.96 2.72 -17.49
CA LYS A 155 9.70 3.49 -16.27
C LYS A 155 8.96 2.63 -15.26
N ARG A 156 9.39 2.69 -14.00
CA ARG A 156 8.62 2.12 -12.89
C ARG A 156 7.54 3.12 -12.50
N LYS A 157 6.29 2.80 -12.85
CA LYS A 157 5.13 3.60 -12.44
C LYS A 157 4.81 3.37 -10.96
N THR A 158 4.17 4.36 -10.34
CA THR A 158 3.56 4.16 -9.02
C THR A 158 2.40 3.16 -9.16
N PRO A 159 2.25 2.18 -8.25
CA PRO A 159 1.11 1.28 -8.28
C PRO A 159 -0.20 2.05 -8.22
N GLU A 160 -1.25 1.51 -8.84
CA GLU A 160 -2.60 2.07 -8.69
C GLU A 160 -3.03 2.09 -7.21
N VAL A 161 -3.77 3.13 -6.84
CA VAL A 161 -4.23 3.35 -5.45
C VAL A 161 -4.97 2.13 -4.91
N ASP A 162 -5.84 1.52 -5.71
CA ASP A 162 -6.61 0.35 -5.29
C ASP A 162 -5.72 -0.87 -5.03
N SER A 163 -4.62 -1.01 -5.78
CA SER A 163 -3.61 -2.06 -5.56
C SER A 163 -2.85 -1.83 -4.25
N ILE A 164 -2.45 -0.58 -3.96
CA ILE A 164 -1.80 -0.23 -2.70
C ILE A 164 -2.69 -0.59 -1.51
N VAL A 165 -3.96 -0.19 -1.57
CA VAL A 165 -4.94 -0.46 -0.51
C VAL A 165 -5.20 -1.95 -0.35
N ALA A 166 -5.33 -2.70 -1.46
CA ALA A 166 -5.57 -4.14 -1.42
C ALA A 166 -4.40 -4.89 -0.78
N VAL A 167 -3.17 -4.57 -1.15
CA VAL A 167 -1.97 -5.19 -0.60
C VAL A 167 -1.81 -4.86 0.89
N LEU A 168 -2.02 -3.58 1.28
CA LEU A 168 -1.98 -3.19 2.69
C LEU A 168 -3.02 -3.94 3.51
N ALA A 169 -4.27 -3.98 3.04
CA ALA A 169 -5.35 -4.68 3.72
C ALA A 169 -5.05 -6.18 3.89
N HIS A 170 -4.49 -6.81 2.85
CA HIS A 170 -4.06 -8.19 2.93
C HIS A 170 -3.01 -8.40 4.04
N HIS A 171 -1.96 -7.58 4.06
CA HIS A 171 -0.90 -7.68 5.08
C HIS A 171 -1.42 -7.48 6.51
N VAL A 172 -2.36 -6.59 6.71
CA VAL A 172 -3.00 -6.36 8.02
C VAL A 172 -3.88 -7.53 8.45
N ASN A 173 -4.45 -8.26 7.50
CA ASN A 173 -5.46 -9.27 7.77
C ASN A 173 -4.98 -10.73 7.66
N LYS A 174 -3.85 -11.00 6.99
CA LYS A 174 -3.41 -12.36 6.63
C LYS A 174 -3.18 -13.28 7.83
N ASP A 175 -2.74 -12.72 8.96
CA ASP A 175 -2.41 -13.49 10.16
C ASP A 175 -3.59 -13.62 11.14
N LYS A 176 -4.79 -13.13 10.75
CA LYS A 176 -6.00 -13.28 11.57
C LYS A 176 -6.48 -14.73 11.55
N PRO A 177 -7.06 -15.23 12.67
CA PRO A 177 -7.66 -16.55 12.70
C PRO A 177 -8.71 -16.77 11.62
N GLY A 178 -8.83 -17.99 11.10
CA GLY A 178 -9.84 -18.36 10.10
C GLY A 178 -9.49 -18.00 8.66
N ARG A 179 -8.26 -17.55 8.37
CA ARG A 179 -7.79 -17.33 7.00
C ARG A 179 -7.57 -18.68 6.30
N LYS A 180 -7.89 -18.70 5.00
CA LYS A 180 -7.87 -19.93 4.17
C LYS A 180 -7.28 -19.61 2.81
N SER A 181 -6.82 -20.65 2.11
CA SER A 181 -6.53 -20.59 0.69
C SER A 181 -7.83 -20.82 -0.11
N ALA A 182 -8.04 -20.02 -1.15
CA ALA A 182 -9.18 -20.10 -2.04
C ALA A 182 -8.72 -20.17 -3.49
N VAL A 183 -9.29 -21.06 -4.27
CA VAL A 183 -9.12 -21.11 -5.72
C VAL A 183 -10.41 -20.63 -6.36
N ILE A 184 -10.30 -19.66 -7.24
CA ILE A 184 -11.45 -19.06 -7.95
C ILE A 184 -11.25 -19.28 -9.44
N THR A 185 -12.13 -20.08 -10.04
CA THR A 185 -12.22 -20.18 -11.49
C THR A 185 -13.07 -19.02 -12.02
N LEU A 186 -12.59 -18.37 -13.06
CA LEU A 186 -13.25 -17.19 -13.61
C LEU A 186 -13.03 -17.11 -15.12
N GLY A 187 -13.82 -16.29 -15.80
CA GLY A 187 -13.75 -16.11 -17.24
C GLY A 187 -14.83 -16.86 -18.00
N ALA A 188 -14.60 -17.03 -19.31
CA ALA A 188 -15.54 -17.68 -20.22
C ALA A 188 -15.39 -19.20 -20.17
N THR A 189 -16.51 -19.92 -20.22
CA THR A 189 -16.52 -21.37 -20.44
C THR A 189 -16.65 -21.67 -21.94
N ARG A 190 -15.94 -22.67 -22.38
CA ARG A 190 -15.89 -23.14 -23.76
C ARG A 190 -16.30 -24.61 -23.85
N SER A 191 -17.22 -24.93 -24.75
CA SER A 191 -17.65 -26.29 -25.03
C SER A 191 -17.45 -26.61 -26.51
N ALA A 192 -16.75 -27.67 -26.82
CA ALA A 192 -16.58 -28.12 -28.21
C ALA A 192 -17.91 -28.64 -28.78
N ILE A 193 -18.20 -28.24 -30.03
CA ILE A 193 -19.28 -28.82 -30.85
C ILE A 193 -18.69 -29.97 -31.69
N ASP A 194 -17.53 -29.74 -32.28
CA ASP A 194 -16.74 -30.67 -33.06
C ASP A 194 -15.24 -30.27 -33.00
N ASP A 195 -14.39 -30.91 -33.78
CA ASP A 195 -12.93 -30.68 -33.79
C ASP A 195 -12.52 -29.25 -34.21
N VAL A 196 -13.43 -28.49 -34.81
CA VAL A 196 -13.19 -27.14 -35.36
C VAL A 196 -14.02 -26.08 -34.66
N ARG A 197 -15.23 -26.40 -34.24
CA ARG A 197 -16.20 -25.42 -33.73
C ARG A 197 -16.46 -25.60 -32.23
N HIS A 198 -16.66 -24.48 -31.56
CA HIS A 198 -17.01 -24.46 -30.16
C HIS A 198 -18.02 -23.37 -29.83
N VAL A 199 -18.76 -23.55 -28.77
CA VAL A 199 -19.59 -22.52 -28.14
C VAL A 199 -18.84 -21.95 -26.96
N GLN A 200 -18.81 -20.63 -26.84
CA GLN A 200 -18.19 -19.93 -25.73
C GLN A 200 -19.13 -18.81 -25.27
N ASN A 201 -19.28 -18.64 -23.95
CA ASN A 201 -19.98 -17.46 -23.43
C ASN A 201 -19.05 -16.22 -23.45
N THR A 202 -19.63 -15.03 -23.28
CA THR A 202 -18.92 -13.74 -23.31
C THR A 202 -18.51 -13.26 -21.90
N SER A 203 -18.37 -14.16 -20.95
CA SER A 203 -18.03 -13.78 -19.57
C SER A 203 -16.64 -13.12 -19.50
N SER A 204 -16.59 -11.93 -18.92
CA SER A 204 -15.35 -11.21 -18.62
C SER A 204 -14.66 -11.70 -17.34
N GLY A 205 -15.29 -12.56 -16.56
CA GLY A 205 -14.82 -13.00 -15.25
C GLY A 205 -14.92 -11.93 -14.14
N SER A 206 -15.58 -10.81 -14.39
CA SER A 206 -15.62 -9.65 -13.46
C SER A 206 -16.11 -10.01 -12.06
N THR A 207 -17.09 -10.91 -11.95
CA THR A 207 -17.60 -11.40 -10.66
C THR A 207 -16.51 -12.17 -9.91
N GLY A 208 -15.79 -13.06 -10.60
CA GLY A 208 -14.68 -13.82 -10.01
C GLY A 208 -13.55 -12.91 -9.55
N TRP A 209 -13.15 -11.94 -10.36
CA TRP A 209 -12.15 -10.94 -9.99
C TRP A 209 -12.57 -10.10 -8.79
N SER A 210 -13.84 -9.68 -8.72
CA SER A 210 -14.38 -8.94 -7.56
C SER A 210 -14.35 -9.76 -6.28
N LEU A 211 -14.73 -11.05 -6.37
CA LEU A 211 -14.68 -11.98 -5.24
C LEU A 211 -13.24 -12.22 -4.79
N ALA A 212 -12.32 -12.46 -5.74
CA ALA A 212 -10.90 -12.65 -5.47
C ALA A 212 -10.31 -11.44 -4.72
N GLY A 213 -10.56 -10.23 -5.21
CA GLY A 213 -10.11 -9.00 -4.58
C GLY A 213 -10.69 -8.81 -3.17
N HIS A 214 -11.96 -9.16 -2.97
CA HIS A 214 -12.58 -9.10 -1.66
C HIS A 214 -11.93 -10.08 -0.68
N LEU A 215 -11.76 -11.33 -1.04
CA LEU A 215 -11.11 -12.34 -0.20
C LEU A 215 -9.65 -11.98 0.08
N TYR A 216 -8.92 -11.50 -0.91
CA TYR A 216 -7.53 -11.07 -0.75
C TYR A 216 -7.41 -9.94 0.28
N LYS A 217 -8.20 -8.88 0.17
CA LYS A 217 -8.20 -7.76 1.14
C LYS A 217 -8.52 -8.24 2.57
N HIS A 218 -9.28 -9.32 2.73
CA HIS A 218 -9.59 -9.90 4.03
C HIS A 218 -8.53 -10.89 4.52
N GLY A 219 -7.40 -11.01 3.83
CA GLY A 219 -6.24 -11.77 4.26
C GLY A 219 -6.24 -13.24 3.84
N HIS A 220 -7.14 -13.66 2.95
CA HIS A 220 -7.11 -15.01 2.39
C HIS A 220 -6.05 -15.12 1.29
N ASP A 221 -5.43 -16.30 1.16
CA ASP A 221 -4.61 -16.62 -0.01
C ASP A 221 -5.53 -16.96 -1.18
N VAL A 222 -5.38 -16.24 -2.29
CA VAL A 222 -6.29 -16.39 -3.42
C VAL A 222 -5.52 -16.72 -4.69
N THR A 223 -5.91 -17.81 -5.33
CA THR A 223 -5.42 -18.21 -6.66
C THR A 223 -6.56 -18.08 -7.65
N CYS A 224 -6.34 -17.33 -8.72
CA CYS A 224 -7.29 -17.20 -9.83
C CYS A 224 -6.85 -18.09 -11.00
N VAL A 225 -7.81 -18.80 -11.58
CA VAL A 225 -7.64 -19.62 -12.79
C VAL A 225 -8.61 -19.05 -13.85
N ALA A 226 -8.05 -18.43 -14.90
CA ALA A 226 -8.78 -17.80 -16.01
C ALA A 226 -8.59 -18.58 -17.31
#